data_446ab7b1bf6dfbe947cce4c4316b1c36
#
_entry.id   446ab7b1bf6dfbe947cce4c4316b1c36
#
_cell.length_a   1.000
_cell.length_b   1.000
_cell.length_c   1.000
_cell.angle_alpha   90.00
_cell.angle_beta   90.00
_cell.angle_gamma   90.00
#
_symmetry.space_group_name_H-M   'P 1'
#
loop_
_entity.id
_entity.type
_entity.pdbx_description
1 polymer ?
#
loop_
_entity_poly.entity_id
_entity_poly.type
_entity_poly.pdbx_seq_one_letter_code
_entity_poly.pdbx_strand_id
1 'polypeptide(L)'
;MSEFRIVEKEECVPNIHKLVVSVPKIAQKTQPGQFILVMVDEKSERIPLTLADWDPDTGTIVFFVQELGLSTTKMAYMEVSDSFYSIVGPLGEPAHLKKFGSVVVAGGCFGLGGIYSIAKELKGLGNHIISILEAKNESLLYYEEEFQEISDEIIFVTSDGSRGIKGHVYDVLEDMISIQKRKIDHIKVIGCNVMMSKVAKLTKELGNIPTYATVSSIMVDGTGMCGACRLTYDGKTRFACVDGPEFDAHKVDWDELIGVRNTAYIREESLSLQNFSPQCRSLTKFLEKNSEKESV
;
A
#
# COMPACT_ATOMS: atom_id res chain seq x y z
N MET A 1 -2.36 -20.63 -21.40
CA MET A 1 -3.05 -19.58 -20.63
C MET A 1 -2.11 -18.41 -20.51
N SER A 2 -2.58 -17.19 -20.76
CA SER A 2 -1.72 -16.00 -20.60
C SER A 2 -1.27 -15.90 -19.13
N GLU A 3 0.01 -15.69 -18.94
CA GLU A 3 0.60 -15.38 -17.62
C GLU A 3 0.01 -14.03 -17.14
N PHE A 4 -0.20 -13.82 -15.84
CA PHE A 4 -0.67 -12.57 -15.21
C PHE A 4 -2.14 -12.16 -15.52
N ARG A 5 -3.05 -13.14 -15.59
CA ARG A 5 -4.46 -12.90 -15.92
C ARG A 5 -5.25 -12.43 -14.71
N ILE A 6 -6.09 -11.40 -14.89
CA ILE A 6 -7.08 -10.96 -13.89
C ILE A 6 -8.20 -12.01 -13.83
N VAL A 7 -8.42 -12.55 -12.63
CA VAL A 7 -9.45 -13.55 -12.37
C VAL A 7 -10.67 -12.97 -11.64
N GLU A 8 -10.46 -11.88 -10.90
CA GLU A 8 -11.51 -11.11 -10.23
C GLU A 8 -11.14 -9.65 -10.20
N LYS A 9 -12.13 -8.77 -10.31
CA LYS A 9 -11.99 -7.32 -10.19
C LYS A 9 -13.22 -6.74 -9.51
N GLU A 10 -13.00 -5.79 -8.61
CA GLU A 10 -14.04 -5.09 -7.88
C GLU A 10 -13.63 -3.63 -7.69
N GLU A 11 -14.53 -2.68 -7.93
CA GLU A 11 -14.39 -1.31 -7.45
C GLU A 11 -14.95 -1.25 -6.03
N CYS A 12 -14.07 -1.32 -5.03
CA CYS A 12 -14.47 -1.38 -3.62
C CYS A 12 -15.08 -0.07 -3.14
N VAL A 13 -14.48 1.04 -3.56
CA VAL A 13 -14.92 2.41 -3.30
C VAL A 13 -14.46 3.29 -4.47
N PRO A 14 -14.99 4.51 -4.65
CA PRO A 14 -14.62 5.36 -5.78
C PRO A 14 -13.10 5.48 -5.96
N ASN A 15 -12.62 5.13 -7.15
CA ASN A 15 -11.20 5.17 -7.56
C ASN A 15 -10.28 4.16 -6.84
N ILE A 16 -10.80 3.16 -6.13
CA ILE A 16 -9.99 2.08 -5.53
C ILE A 16 -10.52 0.72 -5.99
N HIS A 17 -9.69 0.00 -6.70
CA HIS A 17 -10.02 -1.30 -7.30
C HIS A 17 -9.21 -2.42 -6.63
N LYS A 18 -9.89 -3.48 -6.23
CA LYS A 18 -9.31 -4.77 -5.85
C LYS A 18 -9.11 -5.60 -7.12
N LEU A 19 -7.92 -6.12 -7.28
CA LEU A 19 -7.58 -7.03 -8.37
C LEU A 19 -7.06 -8.35 -7.81
N VAL A 20 -7.65 -9.45 -8.29
CA VAL A 20 -7.15 -10.80 -8.04
C VAL A 20 -6.53 -11.31 -9.33
N VAL A 21 -5.26 -11.67 -9.27
CA VAL A 21 -4.48 -12.05 -10.45
C VAL A 21 -3.86 -13.42 -10.29
N SER A 22 -3.96 -14.25 -11.34
CA SER A 22 -3.36 -15.59 -11.35
C SER A 22 -1.85 -15.48 -11.64
N VAL A 23 -1.03 -15.81 -10.63
CA VAL A 23 0.44 -15.82 -10.69
C VAL A 23 1.02 -16.88 -9.73
N PRO A 24 0.85 -18.18 -10.02
CA PRO A 24 1.14 -19.27 -9.08
C PRO A 24 2.55 -19.23 -8.49
N LYS A 25 3.56 -18.88 -9.30
CA LYS A 25 4.95 -18.82 -8.84
C LYS A 25 5.21 -17.72 -7.81
N ILE A 26 4.45 -16.61 -7.89
CA ILE A 26 4.54 -15.51 -6.92
C ILE A 26 3.75 -15.89 -5.68
N ALA A 27 2.49 -16.33 -5.84
CA ALA A 27 1.61 -16.70 -4.73
C ALA A 27 2.25 -17.72 -3.78
N GLN A 28 2.95 -18.74 -4.31
CA GLN A 28 3.64 -19.77 -3.53
C GLN A 28 4.81 -19.25 -2.67
N LYS A 29 5.35 -18.08 -2.98
CA LYS A 29 6.54 -17.53 -2.31
C LYS A 29 6.27 -16.25 -1.53
N THR A 30 5.08 -15.68 -1.71
CA THR A 30 4.68 -14.42 -1.07
C THR A 30 4.66 -14.55 0.44
N GLN A 31 5.14 -13.51 1.10
CA GLN A 31 5.09 -13.33 2.55
C GLN A 31 4.53 -11.93 2.88
N PRO A 32 3.97 -11.73 4.10
CA PRO A 32 3.39 -10.45 4.49
C PRO A 32 4.39 -9.28 4.35
N GLY A 33 3.89 -8.13 3.90
CA GLY A 33 4.70 -6.92 3.72
C GLY A 33 5.48 -6.84 2.42
N GLN A 34 5.52 -7.91 1.62
CA GLN A 34 6.14 -7.90 0.30
C GLN A 34 5.25 -7.22 -0.75
N PHE A 35 5.84 -6.86 -1.87
CA PHE A 35 5.20 -6.17 -2.97
C PHE A 35 5.55 -6.80 -4.32
N ILE A 36 4.88 -6.35 -5.37
CA ILE A 36 5.13 -6.69 -6.77
C ILE A 36 5.39 -5.42 -7.58
N LEU A 37 6.09 -5.55 -8.69
CA LEU A 37 6.18 -4.53 -9.73
C LEU A 37 5.31 -4.95 -10.92
N VAL A 38 4.38 -4.08 -11.30
CA VAL A 38 3.39 -4.35 -12.35
C VAL A 38 3.58 -3.42 -13.53
N MET A 39 3.53 -3.96 -14.76
CA MET A 39 3.42 -3.21 -16.02
C MET A 39 2.12 -3.60 -16.71
N VAL A 40 1.31 -2.61 -17.07
CA VAL A 40 0.04 -2.84 -17.77
C VAL A 40 0.27 -3.24 -19.21
N ASP A 41 1.12 -2.50 -19.92
CA ASP A 41 1.53 -2.73 -21.29
C ASP A 41 3.04 -2.49 -21.48
N GLU A 42 3.60 -2.83 -22.62
CA GLU A 42 5.03 -2.72 -22.93
C GLU A 42 5.62 -1.32 -22.72
N LYS A 43 4.79 -0.28 -22.82
CA LYS A 43 5.20 1.14 -22.70
C LYS A 43 4.83 1.76 -21.37
N SER A 44 4.18 1.00 -20.48
CA SER A 44 3.78 1.47 -19.16
C SER A 44 4.97 1.51 -18.21
N GLU A 45 4.86 2.38 -17.23
CA GLU A 45 5.75 2.39 -16.07
C GLU A 45 5.61 1.12 -15.24
N ARG A 46 6.62 0.81 -14.45
CA ARG A 46 6.55 -0.20 -13.40
C ARG A 46 6.02 0.42 -12.13
N ILE A 47 4.91 -0.12 -11.63
CA ILE A 47 4.24 0.38 -10.44
C ILE A 47 4.44 -0.62 -9.29
N PRO A 48 5.01 -0.20 -8.14
CA PRO A 48 5.06 -1.04 -6.95
C PRO A 48 3.68 -1.11 -6.29
N LEU A 49 3.19 -2.33 -6.05
CA LEU A 49 1.92 -2.58 -5.39
C LEU A 49 2.13 -3.59 -4.27
N THR A 50 1.76 -3.22 -3.05
CA THR A 50 1.84 -4.09 -1.88
C THR A 50 0.79 -5.20 -1.99
N LEU A 51 1.19 -6.43 -1.66
CA LEU A 51 0.28 -7.57 -1.64
C LEU A 51 -0.61 -7.53 -0.40
N ALA A 52 -1.93 -7.54 -0.64
CA ALA A 52 -2.94 -7.52 0.41
C ALA A 52 -3.26 -8.94 0.92
N ASP A 53 -3.36 -9.89 0.00
CA ASP A 53 -3.58 -11.29 0.31
C ASP A 53 -3.08 -12.17 -0.84
N TRP A 54 -3.00 -13.47 -0.63
CA TRP A 54 -2.62 -14.46 -1.66
C TRP A 54 -3.11 -15.84 -1.26
N ASP A 55 -3.29 -16.68 -2.26
CA ASP A 55 -3.64 -18.09 -2.09
C ASP A 55 -2.67 -18.97 -2.89
N PRO A 56 -1.76 -19.71 -2.22
CA PRO A 56 -0.83 -20.62 -2.88
C PRO A 56 -1.50 -21.77 -3.62
N ASP A 57 -2.68 -22.22 -3.17
CA ASP A 57 -3.39 -23.38 -3.73
C ASP A 57 -4.05 -23.03 -5.06
N THR A 58 -4.74 -21.88 -5.13
CA THR A 58 -5.30 -21.35 -6.38
C THR A 58 -4.27 -20.62 -7.24
N GLY A 59 -3.12 -20.25 -6.65
CA GLY A 59 -2.05 -19.54 -7.32
C GLY A 59 -2.40 -18.07 -7.62
N THR A 60 -3.18 -17.43 -6.75
CA THR A 60 -3.65 -16.06 -6.92
C THR A 60 -3.03 -15.10 -5.91
N ILE A 61 -2.90 -13.85 -6.33
CA ILE A 61 -2.50 -12.73 -5.47
C ILE A 61 -3.57 -11.65 -5.51
N VAL A 62 -3.69 -10.90 -4.42
CA VAL A 62 -4.63 -9.78 -4.27
C VAL A 62 -3.86 -8.51 -4.00
N PHE A 63 -4.19 -7.46 -4.72
CA PHE A 63 -3.68 -6.12 -4.47
C PHE A 63 -4.71 -5.04 -4.82
N PHE A 64 -4.53 -3.86 -4.26
CA PHE A 64 -5.41 -2.72 -4.49
C PHE A 64 -4.71 -1.67 -5.35
N VAL A 65 -5.48 -1.05 -6.23
CA VAL A 65 -5.03 0.02 -7.12
C VAL A 65 -5.88 1.25 -6.87
N GLN A 66 -5.24 2.36 -6.54
CA GLN A 66 -5.89 3.67 -6.50
C GLN A 66 -5.59 4.43 -7.80
N GLU A 67 -6.61 4.99 -8.43
CA GLU A 67 -6.47 5.79 -9.64
C GLU A 67 -5.79 7.13 -9.31
N LEU A 68 -4.47 7.19 -9.46
CA LEU A 68 -3.67 8.38 -9.19
C LEU A 68 -2.94 8.92 -10.42
N GLY A 69 -2.53 8.05 -11.32
CA GLY A 69 -1.77 8.38 -12.52
C GLY A 69 -2.17 7.54 -13.73
N LEU A 70 -1.46 7.71 -14.84
CA LEU A 70 -1.79 7.04 -16.10
C LEU A 70 -1.83 5.51 -15.98
N SER A 71 -0.81 4.91 -15.37
CA SER A 71 -0.70 3.46 -15.25
C SER A 71 -1.78 2.87 -14.35
N THR A 72 -2.08 3.50 -13.22
CA THR A 72 -3.13 3.04 -12.30
C THR A 72 -4.52 3.23 -12.88
N THR A 73 -4.75 4.31 -13.65
CA THR A 73 -6.01 4.49 -14.38
C THR A 73 -6.17 3.42 -15.47
N LYS A 74 -5.10 3.08 -16.22
CA LYS A 74 -5.17 1.95 -17.16
C LYS A 74 -5.55 0.63 -16.47
N MET A 75 -5.00 0.37 -15.26
CA MET A 75 -5.37 -0.81 -14.48
C MET A 75 -6.85 -0.82 -14.11
N ALA A 76 -7.41 0.35 -13.78
CA ALA A 76 -8.83 0.52 -13.48
C ALA A 76 -9.74 0.22 -14.68
N TYR A 77 -9.26 0.38 -15.90
CA TYR A 77 -10.00 0.03 -17.14
C TYR A 77 -9.76 -1.40 -17.63
N MET A 78 -8.86 -2.16 -17.02
CA MET A 78 -8.70 -3.59 -17.33
C MET A 78 -9.89 -4.36 -16.79
N GLU A 79 -10.29 -5.43 -17.48
CA GLU A 79 -11.42 -6.28 -17.11
C GLU A 79 -10.97 -7.69 -16.72
N VAL A 80 -11.88 -8.46 -16.13
CA VAL A 80 -11.66 -9.89 -15.87
C VAL A 80 -11.31 -10.58 -17.20
N SER A 81 -10.28 -11.42 -17.17
CA SER A 81 -9.66 -12.08 -18.32
C SER A 81 -8.58 -11.28 -19.05
N ASP A 82 -8.46 -9.98 -18.83
CA ASP A 82 -7.30 -9.25 -19.30
C ASP A 82 -6.02 -9.71 -18.58
N SER A 83 -4.87 -9.43 -19.20
CA SER A 83 -3.58 -9.83 -18.62
C SER A 83 -2.64 -8.64 -18.59
N PHE A 84 -1.88 -8.54 -17.51
CA PHE A 84 -0.77 -7.61 -17.43
C PHE A 84 0.35 -8.01 -18.38
N TYR A 85 1.09 -7.02 -18.87
CA TYR A 85 2.29 -7.27 -19.66
C TYR A 85 3.37 -7.96 -18.84
N SER A 86 3.58 -7.52 -17.60
CA SER A 86 4.56 -8.11 -16.68
C SER A 86 4.17 -7.90 -15.23
N ILE A 87 4.38 -8.94 -14.41
CA ILE A 87 4.38 -8.87 -12.96
C ILE A 87 5.65 -9.53 -12.45
N VAL A 88 6.44 -8.79 -11.67
CA VAL A 88 7.68 -9.29 -11.05
C VAL A 88 7.51 -9.28 -9.54
N GLY A 89 7.84 -10.39 -8.90
CA GLY A 89 7.73 -10.55 -7.45
C GLY A 89 7.84 -12.02 -6.98
N PRO A 90 7.62 -12.28 -5.68
CA PRO A 90 7.52 -11.26 -4.64
C PRO A 90 8.84 -10.53 -4.46
N LEU A 91 8.79 -9.24 -4.11
CA LEU A 91 9.93 -8.37 -3.91
C LEU A 91 9.93 -7.78 -2.50
N GLY A 92 11.10 -7.33 -2.06
CA GLY A 92 11.33 -6.77 -0.74
C GLY A 92 11.48 -7.83 0.35
N GLU A 93 12.01 -7.40 1.48
CA GLU A 93 12.08 -8.23 2.68
C GLU A 93 10.67 -8.42 3.27
N PRO A 94 10.34 -9.61 3.76
CA PRO A 94 9.11 -9.82 4.52
C PRO A 94 9.05 -8.91 5.75
N ALA A 95 7.85 -8.52 6.16
CA ALA A 95 7.65 -7.73 7.37
C ALA A 95 8.17 -8.47 8.60
N HIS A 96 8.78 -7.73 9.53
CA HIS A 96 9.25 -8.31 10.78
C HIS A 96 8.06 -8.58 11.71
N LEU A 97 7.67 -9.85 11.84
CA LEU A 97 6.48 -10.28 12.56
C LEU A 97 6.84 -11.27 13.67
N LYS A 98 6.23 -11.09 14.83
CA LYS A 98 6.30 -12.01 15.97
C LYS A 98 5.17 -11.69 16.97
N LYS A 99 5.08 -12.43 18.04
CA LYS A 99 4.20 -12.08 19.15
C LYS A 99 4.81 -10.90 19.92
N PHE A 100 4.27 -9.70 19.70
CA PHE A 100 4.68 -8.46 20.38
C PHE A 100 3.81 -8.20 21.64
N GLY A 101 2.53 -8.51 21.57
CA GLY A 101 1.53 -8.20 22.59
C GLY A 101 0.37 -7.40 22.01
N SER A 102 0.17 -6.16 22.48
CA SER A 102 -0.82 -5.24 21.93
C SER A 102 -0.21 -4.47 20.74
N VAL A 103 -0.75 -4.68 19.54
CA VAL A 103 -0.23 -4.12 18.30
C VAL A 103 -1.28 -3.23 17.67
N VAL A 104 -0.91 -2.00 17.38
CA VAL A 104 -1.70 -1.13 16.50
C VAL A 104 -1.25 -1.35 15.06
N VAL A 105 -2.20 -1.64 14.18
CA VAL A 105 -2.01 -1.63 12.73
C VAL A 105 -2.80 -0.47 12.15
N ALA A 106 -2.14 0.45 11.48
CA ALA A 106 -2.77 1.66 10.96
C ALA A 106 -2.60 1.75 9.44
N GLY A 107 -3.70 1.91 8.73
CA GLY A 107 -3.72 2.06 7.28
C GLY A 107 -4.49 3.29 6.84
N GLY A 108 -4.00 3.95 5.79
CA GLY A 108 -4.72 5.06 5.15
C GLY A 108 -4.69 4.96 3.64
N CYS A 109 -5.78 5.33 2.97
CA CYS A 109 -5.92 5.30 1.52
C CYS A 109 -5.51 3.93 0.93
N PHE A 110 -4.59 3.90 -0.04
CA PHE A 110 -4.06 2.68 -0.66
C PHE A 110 -3.36 1.72 0.34
N GLY A 111 -2.97 2.21 1.51
CA GLY A 111 -2.26 1.42 2.52
C GLY A 111 -3.14 0.41 3.25
N LEU A 112 -4.48 0.54 3.21
CA LEU A 112 -5.39 -0.39 3.89
C LEU A 112 -5.19 -1.84 3.42
N GLY A 113 -5.14 -2.08 2.11
CA GLY A 113 -4.88 -3.42 1.59
C GLY A 113 -3.52 -3.96 2.02
N GLY A 114 -2.47 -3.15 1.95
CA GLY A 114 -1.11 -3.59 2.33
C GLY A 114 -0.96 -3.93 3.80
N ILE A 115 -1.57 -3.13 4.70
CA ILE A 115 -1.49 -3.38 6.16
C ILE A 115 -2.31 -4.60 6.59
N TYR A 116 -3.33 -4.99 5.80
CA TYR A 116 -4.17 -6.15 6.09
C TYR A 116 -3.37 -7.45 6.16
N SER A 117 -2.50 -7.71 5.18
CA SER A 117 -1.69 -8.94 5.18
C SER A 117 -0.78 -9.04 6.42
N ILE A 118 -0.25 -7.92 6.88
CA ILE A 118 0.56 -7.82 8.09
C ILE A 118 -0.31 -8.06 9.34
N ALA A 119 -1.50 -7.45 9.40
CA ALA A 119 -2.44 -7.58 10.51
C ALA A 119 -2.94 -9.02 10.66
N LYS A 120 -3.31 -9.67 9.55
CA LYS A 120 -3.76 -11.07 9.50
C LYS A 120 -2.71 -12.02 10.07
N GLU A 121 -1.46 -11.87 9.67
CA GLU A 121 -0.37 -12.70 10.19
C GLU A 121 -0.07 -12.41 11.67
N LEU A 122 -0.05 -11.15 12.08
CA LEU A 122 0.13 -10.77 13.49
C LEU A 122 -0.97 -11.34 14.38
N LYS A 123 -2.24 -11.38 13.89
CA LYS A 123 -3.34 -12.02 14.59
C LYS A 123 -3.11 -13.53 14.74
N GLY A 124 -2.68 -14.19 13.66
CA GLY A 124 -2.31 -15.61 13.67
C GLY A 124 -1.21 -15.95 14.68
N LEU A 125 -0.27 -15.04 14.90
CA LEU A 125 0.79 -15.16 15.92
C LEU A 125 0.32 -14.89 17.36
N GLY A 126 -0.97 -14.61 17.56
CA GLY A 126 -1.60 -14.41 18.89
C GLY A 126 -1.34 -13.02 19.49
N ASN A 127 -1.21 -11.99 18.67
CA ASN A 127 -1.23 -10.62 19.11
C ASN A 127 -2.66 -10.11 19.32
N HIS A 128 -2.81 -9.12 20.18
CA HIS A 128 -4.02 -8.31 20.31
C HIS A 128 -3.95 -7.18 19.27
N ILE A 129 -4.86 -7.18 18.30
CA ILE A 129 -4.83 -6.29 17.15
C ILE A 129 -5.82 -5.15 17.30
N ILE A 130 -5.32 -3.92 17.25
CA ILE A 130 -6.10 -2.69 17.18
C ILE A 130 -5.88 -2.11 15.79
N SER A 131 -6.92 -2.15 14.94
CA SER A 131 -6.85 -1.61 13.58
C SER A 131 -7.36 -0.17 13.55
N ILE A 132 -6.56 0.75 13.01
CA ILE A 132 -6.96 2.14 12.74
C ILE A 132 -7.06 2.31 11.24
N LEU A 133 -8.28 2.51 10.74
CA LEU A 133 -8.58 2.66 9.31
C LEU A 133 -8.87 4.12 9.01
N GLU A 134 -7.97 4.78 8.25
CA GLU A 134 -8.09 6.19 7.91
C GLU A 134 -8.51 6.39 6.45
N ALA A 135 -9.46 7.29 6.24
CA ALA A 135 -9.83 7.79 4.92
C ALA A 135 -10.16 9.30 4.95
N LYS A 136 -10.30 9.92 3.78
CA LYS A 136 -10.73 11.31 3.70
C LYS A 136 -12.17 11.49 4.21
N ASN A 137 -13.04 10.53 3.87
CA ASN A 137 -14.46 10.48 4.28
C ASN A 137 -14.94 9.02 4.31
N GLU A 138 -16.16 8.80 4.82
CA GLU A 138 -16.78 7.48 4.95
C GLU A 138 -16.81 6.69 3.64
N SER A 139 -17.13 7.35 2.51
CA SER A 139 -17.27 6.66 1.21
C SER A 139 -15.95 6.11 0.64
N LEU A 140 -14.82 6.39 1.27
CA LEU A 140 -13.50 5.90 0.88
C LEU A 140 -12.90 4.88 1.88
N LEU A 141 -13.69 4.46 2.86
CA LEU A 141 -13.33 3.32 3.72
C LEU A 141 -13.69 2.02 3.01
N TYR A 142 -12.78 1.09 2.96
CA TYR A 142 -12.96 -0.21 2.32
C TYR A 142 -12.27 -1.33 3.09
N TYR A 143 -12.56 -2.57 2.75
CA TYR A 143 -11.96 -3.76 3.34
C TYR A 143 -12.31 -3.94 4.83
N GLU A 144 -13.48 -3.42 5.21
CA GLU A 144 -13.90 -3.36 6.62
C GLU A 144 -14.26 -4.73 7.18
N GLU A 145 -14.98 -5.54 6.40
CA GLU A 145 -15.41 -6.89 6.83
C GLU A 145 -14.19 -7.76 7.12
N GLU A 146 -13.18 -7.70 6.26
CA GLU A 146 -11.93 -8.44 6.44
C GLU A 146 -11.17 -7.98 7.69
N PHE A 147 -11.14 -6.66 7.96
CA PHE A 147 -10.54 -6.17 9.20
C PHE A 147 -11.33 -6.54 10.44
N GLN A 148 -12.68 -6.67 10.35
CA GLN A 148 -13.52 -7.13 11.47
C GLN A 148 -13.19 -8.56 11.89
N GLU A 149 -12.85 -9.43 10.95
CA GLU A 149 -12.49 -10.81 11.22
C GLU A 149 -11.17 -10.98 11.99
N ILE A 150 -10.22 -10.06 11.80
CA ILE A 150 -8.86 -10.20 12.34
C ILE A 150 -8.54 -9.26 13.50
N SER A 151 -9.36 -8.24 13.74
CA SER A 151 -9.10 -7.22 14.75
C SER A 151 -9.87 -7.48 16.04
N ASP A 152 -9.22 -7.22 17.16
CA ASP A 152 -9.88 -7.20 18.48
C ASP A 152 -10.59 -5.85 18.70
N GLU A 153 -10.12 -4.80 18.05
CA GLU A 153 -10.71 -3.46 18.05
C GLU A 153 -10.48 -2.78 16.70
N ILE A 154 -11.49 -2.09 16.20
CA ILE A 154 -11.39 -1.26 14.99
C ILE A 154 -11.76 0.18 15.33
N ILE A 155 -10.93 1.12 14.86
CA ILE A 155 -11.14 2.55 15.00
C ILE A 155 -11.19 3.15 13.60
N PHE A 156 -12.33 3.71 13.23
CA PHE A 156 -12.47 4.46 11.98
C PHE A 156 -12.10 5.91 12.20
N VAL A 157 -11.33 6.46 11.26
CA VAL A 157 -10.88 7.85 11.28
C VAL A 157 -11.16 8.47 9.94
N THR A 158 -11.89 9.59 9.93
CA THR A 158 -12.13 10.34 8.70
C THR A 158 -11.73 11.80 8.86
N SER A 159 -11.04 12.34 7.84
CA SER A 159 -10.56 13.73 7.93
C SER A 159 -11.69 14.73 8.03
N ASP A 160 -12.84 14.45 7.43
CA ASP A 160 -14.04 15.31 7.48
C ASP A 160 -14.97 15.04 8.68
N GLY A 161 -14.78 13.90 9.36
CA GLY A 161 -15.61 13.47 10.48
C GLY A 161 -16.92 12.78 10.08
N SER A 162 -17.06 12.34 8.83
CA SER A 162 -18.26 11.65 8.33
C SER A 162 -18.44 10.27 8.99
N ARG A 163 -17.38 9.64 9.46
CA ARG A 163 -17.44 8.38 10.22
C ARG A 163 -16.32 8.26 11.24
N GLY A 164 -16.64 7.74 12.41
CA GLY A 164 -15.69 7.52 13.48
C GLY A 164 -15.12 8.80 14.07
N ILE A 165 -13.81 8.83 14.31
CA ILE A 165 -13.11 9.98 14.87
C ILE A 165 -12.72 10.93 13.75
N LYS A 166 -13.03 12.24 13.91
CA LYS A 166 -12.55 13.26 12.99
C LYS A 166 -11.07 13.56 13.26
N GLY A 167 -10.24 13.42 12.22
CA GLY A 167 -8.81 13.69 12.33
C GLY A 167 -7.97 12.70 11.50
N HIS A 168 -6.85 12.31 12.05
CA HIS A 168 -5.87 11.43 11.43
C HIS A 168 -5.40 10.34 12.40
N VAL A 169 -4.71 9.31 11.88
CA VAL A 169 -4.12 8.22 12.68
C VAL A 169 -3.29 8.75 13.85
N TYR A 170 -2.47 9.77 13.62
CA TYR A 170 -1.59 10.31 14.65
C TYR A 170 -2.35 11.01 15.78
N ASP A 171 -3.51 11.63 15.52
CA ASP A 171 -4.37 12.24 16.55
C ASP A 171 -4.96 11.16 17.46
N VAL A 172 -5.42 10.05 16.87
CA VAL A 172 -5.95 8.90 17.62
C VAL A 172 -4.87 8.23 18.46
N LEU A 173 -3.68 8.04 17.89
CA LEU A 173 -2.54 7.48 18.63
C LEU A 173 -2.12 8.37 19.80
N GLU A 174 -2.10 9.69 19.61
CA GLU A 174 -1.81 10.65 20.69
C GLU A 174 -2.82 10.51 21.84
N ASP A 175 -4.11 10.46 21.53
CA ASP A 175 -5.17 10.26 22.51
C ASP A 175 -5.02 8.92 23.25
N MET A 176 -4.84 7.82 22.54
CA MET A 176 -4.67 6.48 23.10
C MET A 176 -3.47 6.42 24.06
N ILE A 177 -2.34 7.01 23.68
CA ILE A 177 -1.09 6.92 24.45
C ILE A 177 -1.09 7.95 25.59
N SER A 178 -1.41 9.23 25.30
CA SER A 178 -1.23 10.34 26.22
C SER A 178 -2.39 10.53 27.17
N ILE A 179 -3.63 10.33 26.71
CA ILE A 179 -4.86 10.55 27.51
C ILE A 179 -5.36 9.25 28.11
N GLN A 180 -5.63 8.25 27.26
CA GLN A 180 -6.16 6.96 27.72
C GLN A 180 -5.12 6.07 28.42
N LYS A 181 -3.82 6.39 28.27
CA LYS A 181 -2.70 5.62 28.85
C LYS A 181 -2.72 4.14 28.45
N ARG A 182 -3.17 3.85 27.23
CA ARG A 182 -3.22 2.47 26.71
C ARG A 182 -1.81 1.94 26.52
N LYS A 183 -1.63 0.68 26.91
CA LYS A 183 -0.39 -0.04 26.62
C LYS A 183 -0.39 -0.47 25.14
N ILE A 184 0.56 0.05 24.37
CA ILE A 184 0.82 -0.34 22.99
C ILE A 184 2.26 -0.84 22.93
N ASP A 185 2.44 -2.09 22.52
CA ASP A 185 3.75 -2.74 22.49
C ASP A 185 4.44 -2.58 21.14
N HIS A 186 3.65 -2.38 20.04
CA HIS A 186 4.18 -2.24 18.69
C HIS A 186 3.20 -1.52 17.78
N ILE A 187 3.71 -0.81 16.78
CA ILE A 187 2.89 -0.11 15.77
C ILE A 187 3.41 -0.47 14.37
N LYS A 188 2.48 -0.82 13.49
CA LYS A 188 2.71 -1.00 12.05
C LYS A 188 1.86 0.01 11.29
N VAL A 189 2.44 0.72 10.32
CA VAL A 189 1.74 1.76 9.58
C VAL A 189 2.05 1.72 8.09
N ILE A 190 1.00 1.79 7.26
CA ILE A 190 1.11 1.92 5.80
C ILE A 190 0.16 3.03 5.32
N GLY A 191 0.70 3.98 4.57
CA GLY A 191 -0.07 5.07 4.00
C GLY A 191 0.84 6.07 3.30
N CYS A 192 0.41 7.32 3.22
CA CYS A 192 1.29 8.35 2.65
C CYS A 192 2.47 8.65 3.59
N ASN A 193 3.62 8.99 3.01
CA ASN A 193 4.85 9.26 3.77
C ASN A 193 4.66 10.37 4.83
N VAL A 194 3.80 11.36 4.57
CA VAL A 194 3.49 12.43 5.53
C VAL A 194 2.80 11.89 6.78
N MET A 195 1.79 11.00 6.62
CA MET A 195 1.11 10.36 7.75
C MET A 195 2.11 9.51 8.56
N MET A 196 2.89 8.67 7.88
CA MET A 196 3.87 7.79 8.54
C MET A 196 4.96 8.57 9.27
N SER A 197 5.43 9.68 8.71
CA SER A 197 6.38 10.59 9.34
C SER A 197 5.83 11.19 10.64
N LYS A 198 4.57 11.64 10.64
CA LYS A 198 3.91 12.18 11.83
C LYS A 198 3.73 11.11 12.91
N VAL A 199 3.31 9.90 12.52
CA VAL A 199 3.23 8.76 13.45
C VAL A 199 4.59 8.44 14.05
N ALA A 200 5.64 8.37 13.23
CA ALA A 200 7.01 8.09 13.68
C ALA A 200 7.50 9.13 14.71
N LYS A 201 7.29 10.42 14.43
CA LYS A 201 7.66 11.49 15.34
C LYS A 201 6.91 11.39 16.67
N LEU A 202 5.60 11.25 16.62
CA LEU A 202 4.74 11.13 17.79
C LEU A 202 5.14 9.95 18.69
N THR A 203 5.29 8.77 18.11
CA THR A 203 5.59 7.54 18.88
C THR A 203 7.00 7.55 19.46
N LYS A 204 7.94 8.24 18.81
CA LYS A 204 9.28 8.49 19.34
C LYS A 204 9.24 9.41 20.57
N GLU A 205 8.46 10.50 20.50
CA GLU A 205 8.31 11.48 21.59
C GLU A 205 7.52 10.90 22.78
N LEU A 206 6.50 10.08 22.54
CA LEU A 206 5.61 9.52 23.55
C LEU A 206 6.10 8.18 24.16
N GLY A 207 7.38 7.95 24.25
CA GLY A 207 7.95 6.79 24.93
C GLY A 207 8.69 5.84 24.02
N ASN A 208 9.08 6.28 22.82
CA ASN A 208 9.86 5.51 21.85
C ASN A 208 9.21 4.14 21.55
N ILE A 209 7.89 4.14 21.33
CA ILE A 209 7.13 2.92 21.02
C ILE A 209 7.60 2.35 19.70
N PRO A 210 8.03 1.08 19.61
CA PRO A 210 8.51 0.47 18.38
C PRO A 210 7.49 0.66 17.25
N THR A 211 7.87 1.42 16.21
CA THR A 211 7.01 1.79 15.09
C THR A 211 7.68 1.45 13.79
N TYR A 212 7.02 0.65 12.96
CA TYR A 212 7.50 0.25 11.65
C TYR A 212 6.57 0.77 10.55
N ALA A 213 7.18 1.34 9.53
CA ALA A 213 6.48 1.93 8.39
C ALA A 213 6.90 1.28 7.09
N THR A 214 5.94 0.96 6.23
CA THR A 214 6.20 0.53 4.86
C THR A 214 6.30 1.76 3.98
N VAL A 215 7.52 2.19 3.67
CA VAL A 215 7.78 3.45 2.95
C VAL A 215 7.30 3.39 1.51
N SER A 216 6.64 4.46 1.08
CA SER A 216 6.24 4.66 -0.31
C SER A 216 7.35 5.39 -1.05
N SER A 217 7.97 4.74 -2.04
CA SER A 217 9.02 5.31 -2.89
C SER A 217 8.88 4.82 -4.33
N ILE A 218 9.44 5.59 -5.28
CA ILE A 218 9.51 5.15 -6.67
C ILE A 218 10.39 3.90 -6.75
N MET A 219 9.89 2.86 -7.41
CA MET A 219 10.63 1.63 -7.65
C MET A 219 10.56 1.29 -9.14
N VAL A 220 11.71 1.08 -9.77
CA VAL A 220 11.81 0.81 -11.21
C VAL A 220 12.23 -0.63 -11.50
N ASP A 221 13.35 -1.09 -10.95
CA ASP A 221 13.85 -2.44 -11.20
C ASP A 221 13.51 -3.46 -10.10
N GLY A 222 13.35 -3.01 -8.86
CA GLY A 222 13.06 -3.89 -7.71
C GLY A 222 14.24 -4.73 -7.22
N THR A 223 15.45 -4.50 -7.74
CA THR A 223 16.65 -5.33 -7.47
C THR A 223 17.77 -4.59 -6.76
N GLY A 224 17.55 -3.30 -6.42
CA GLY A 224 18.55 -2.46 -5.76
C GLY A 224 19.62 -1.87 -6.70
N MET A 225 19.51 -2.06 -8.01
CA MET A 225 20.53 -1.61 -8.97
C MET A 225 20.31 -0.17 -9.44
N CYS A 226 19.08 0.23 -9.77
CA CYS A 226 18.81 1.55 -10.35
C CYS A 226 18.90 2.70 -9.33
N GLY A 227 18.77 2.43 -8.03
CA GLY A 227 18.85 3.42 -6.97
C GLY A 227 17.67 4.40 -6.89
N ALA A 228 16.58 4.20 -7.66
CA ALA A 228 15.42 5.08 -7.65
C ALA A 228 14.74 5.13 -6.27
N CYS A 229 14.67 3.98 -5.58
CA CYS A 229 14.02 3.82 -4.28
C CYS A 229 14.93 4.09 -3.06
N ARG A 230 16.08 4.75 -3.27
CA ARG A 230 17.01 5.02 -2.16
C ARG A 230 16.42 5.99 -1.15
N LEU A 231 16.72 5.77 0.11
CA LEU A 231 16.41 6.63 1.23
C LEU A 231 17.56 6.61 2.24
N THR A 232 17.62 7.61 3.11
CA THR A 232 18.53 7.61 4.24
C THR A 232 17.86 6.97 5.46
N TYR A 233 18.49 5.92 5.97
CA TYR A 233 18.05 5.16 7.13
C TYR A 233 19.22 4.99 8.11
N ASP A 234 19.06 5.48 9.34
CA ASP A 234 20.11 5.47 10.37
C ASP A 234 21.42 6.07 9.85
N GLY A 235 21.33 7.20 9.10
CA GLY A 235 22.46 7.90 8.50
C GLY A 235 23.14 7.19 7.32
N LYS A 236 22.56 6.09 6.82
CA LYS A 236 23.11 5.29 5.71
C LYS A 236 22.10 5.20 4.56
N THR A 237 22.61 5.15 3.33
CA THR A 237 21.77 4.87 2.16
C THR A 237 21.25 3.44 2.21
N ARG A 238 19.94 3.29 2.00
CA ARG A 238 19.23 2.01 1.82
C ARG A 238 18.36 2.07 0.58
N PHE A 239 17.98 0.90 0.08
CA PHE A 239 17.11 0.76 -1.08
C PHE A 239 15.80 0.07 -0.65
N ALA A 240 14.69 0.80 -0.69
CA ALA A 240 13.41 0.29 -0.21
C ALA A 240 12.98 -1.01 -0.89
N CYS A 241 13.41 -1.26 -2.11
CA CYS A 241 13.05 -2.47 -2.85
C CYS A 241 13.78 -3.76 -2.40
N VAL A 242 14.92 -3.64 -1.71
CA VAL A 242 15.72 -4.80 -1.27
C VAL A 242 16.07 -4.78 0.22
N ASP A 243 16.20 -3.59 0.85
CA ASP A 243 16.42 -3.45 2.29
C ASP A 243 15.11 -3.28 3.09
N GLY A 244 13.98 -3.06 2.39
CA GLY A 244 12.65 -2.84 2.91
C GLY A 244 11.60 -3.65 2.13
N PRO A 245 10.39 -3.17 1.96
CA PRO A 245 9.92 -1.78 2.12
C PRO A 245 9.60 -1.33 3.55
N GLU A 246 9.58 -2.25 4.52
CA GLU A 246 9.31 -1.95 5.92
C GLU A 246 10.60 -1.54 6.65
N PHE A 247 10.54 -0.41 7.36
CA PHE A 247 11.66 0.13 8.14
C PHE A 247 11.21 0.56 9.54
N ASP A 248 12.14 0.54 10.51
CA ASP A 248 11.96 1.24 11.79
C ASP A 248 11.77 2.73 11.50
N ALA A 249 10.54 3.19 11.72
CA ALA A 249 10.12 4.53 11.32
C ALA A 249 10.90 5.65 12.05
N HIS A 250 11.48 5.36 13.22
CA HIS A 250 12.27 6.32 13.99
C HIS A 250 13.67 6.59 13.40
N LYS A 251 14.12 5.76 12.44
CA LYS A 251 15.44 5.85 11.82
C LYS A 251 15.40 6.32 10.37
N VAL A 252 14.22 6.46 9.79
CA VAL A 252 14.03 6.99 8.43
C VAL A 252 14.23 8.49 8.45
N ASP A 253 15.01 9.03 7.51
CA ASP A 253 15.07 10.45 7.23
C ASP A 253 13.84 10.85 6.39
N TRP A 254 12.78 11.20 7.11
CA TRP A 254 11.50 11.57 6.50
C TRP A 254 11.58 12.90 5.74
N ASP A 255 12.44 13.82 6.17
CA ASP A 255 12.58 15.12 5.51
C ASP A 255 13.22 14.96 4.13
N GLU A 256 14.24 14.10 4.01
CA GLU A 256 14.81 13.72 2.72
C GLU A 256 13.77 12.98 1.87
N LEU A 257 13.10 11.97 2.42
CA LEU A 257 12.17 11.13 1.67
C LEU A 257 10.99 11.96 1.12
N ILE A 258 10.40 12.82 1.94
CA ILE A 258 9.25 13.65 1.56
C ILE A 258 9.70 14.86 0.74
N GLY A 259 10.67 15.61 1.24
CA GLY A 259 11.05 16.92 0.69
C GLY A 259 11.91 16.86 -0.57
N VAL A 260 12.74 15.82 -0.72
CA VAL A 260 13.68 15.70 -1.84
C VAL A 260 13.25 14.62 -2.83
N ARG A 261 12.93 13.41 -2.33
CA ARG A 261 12.67 12.26 -3.21
C ARG A 261 11.27 12.27 -3.83
N ASN A 262 10.25 12.58 -3.03
CA ASN A 262 8.87 12.53 -3.49
C ASN A 262 8.38 13.84 -4.12
N THR A 263 9.03 14.97 -3.85
CA THR A 263 8.54 16.28 -4.37
C THR A 263 8.58 16.35 -5.89
N ALA A 264 9.64 15.85 -6.52
CA ALA A 264 9.74 15.80 -7.97
C ALA A 264 8.65 14.89 -8.57
N TYR A 265 8.45 13.72 -7.97
CA TYR A 265 7.45 12.74 -8.38
C TYR A 265 6.02 13.27 -8.28
N ILE A 266 5.63 13.82 -7.12
CA ILE A 266 4.30 14.42 -6.91
C ILE A 266 4.04 15.55 -7.92
N ARG A 267 5.05 16.35 -8.22
CA ARG A 267 4.95 17.43 -9.20
C ARG A 267 4.77 16.90 -10.62
N GLU A 268 5.55 15.89 -11.01
CA GLU A 268 5.44 15.26 -12.32
C GLU A 268 4.11 14.52 -12.48
N GLU A 269 3.66 13.82 -11.45
CA GLU A 269 2.37 13.15 -11.41
C GLU A 269 1.21 14.16 -11.48
N SER A 270 1.27 15.25 -10.71
CA SER A 270 0.29 16.34 -10.78
C SER A 270 0.25 16.99 -12.17
N LEU A 271 1.42 17.18 -12.81
CA LEU A 271 1.51 17.67 -14.18
C LEU A 271 0.97 16.65 -15.19
N SER A 272 1.24 15.36 -14.99
CA SER A 272 0.71 14.31 -15.85
C SER A 272 -0.80 14.20 -15.73
N LEU A 273 -1.36 14.32 -14.52
CA LEU A 273 -2.80 14.35 -14.27
C LEU A 273 -3.47 15.60 -14.85
N GLN A 274 -2.85 16.79 -14.75
CA GLN A 274 -3.35 18.01 -15.38
C GLN A 274 -3.33 17.92 -16.92
N ASN A 275 -2.36 17.21 -17.47
CA ASN A 275 -2.25 16.91 -18.90
C ASN A 275 -3.00 15.63 -19.27
N PHE A 276 -3.59 14.94 -18.30
CA PHE A 276 -4.43 13.76 -18.48
C PHE A 276 -5.80 14.18 -19.02
N SER A 277 -5.78 14.57 -20.27
CA SER A 277 -6.99 14.80 -21.04
C SER A 277 -7.58 13.46 -21.45
N PRO A 278 -8.90 13.32 -21.62
CA PRO A 278 -9.52 12.22 -22.36
C PRO A 278 -8.91 12.02 -23.77
N GLN A 279 -8.12 12.98 -24.23
CA GLN A 279 -7.36 12.96 -25.47
C GLN A 279 -5.91 12.47 -25.29
N CYS A 280 -5.50 11.98 -24.12
CA CYS A 280 -4.18 11.38 -23.94
C CYS A 280 -4.01 10.19 -24.91
N ARG A 281 -3.11 10.33 -25.89
CA ARG A 281 -2.90 9.33 -26.94
C ARG A 281 -2.59 7.93 -26.42
N SER A 282 -1.99 7.82 -25.23
CA SER A 282 -1.66 6.54 -24.60
C SER A 282 -2.89 5.86 -24.03
N LEU A 283 -3.77 6.62 -23.36
CA LEU A 283 -5.04 6.10 -22.84
C LEU A 283 -6.00 5.78 -23.99
N THR A 284 -6.14 6.70 -24.97
CA THR A 284 -6.99 6.48 -26.14
C THR A 284 -6.61 5.20 -26.86
N LYS A 285 -5.32 4.97 -27.13
CA LYS A 285 -4.83 3.74 -27.76
C LYS A 285 -5.08 2.49 -26.92
N PHE A 286 -4.99 2.61 -25.58
CA PHE A 286 -5.29 1.51 -24.67
C PHE A 286 -6.78 1.17 -24.69
N LEU A 287 -7.66 2.18 -24.66
CA LEU A 287 -9.11 1.99 -24.74
C LEU A 287 -9.55 1.45 -26.10
N GLU A 288 -8.99 1.96 -27.22
CA GLU A 288 -9.24 1.45 -28.57
C GLU A 288 -8.87 -0.04 -28.69
N LYS A 289 -7.70 -0.43 -28.17
CA LYS A 289 -7.25 -1.83 -28.18
C LYS A 289 -8.15 -2.75 -27.37
N ASN A 290 -8.78 -2.25 -26.32
CA ASN A 290 -9.69 -3.05 -25.48
C ASN A 290 -11.09 -3.11 -26.09
N SER A 291 -11.59 -2.04 -26.71
CA SER A 291 -12.88 -2.07 -27.43
C SER A 291 -12.87 -3.00 -28.66
N GLU A 292 -11.71 -3.19 -29.32
CA GLU A 292 -11.55 -4.16 -30.39
C GLU A 292 -11.65 -5.64 -29.90
N LYS A 293 -11.33 -5.89 -28.60
CA LYS A 293 -11.47 -7.24 -28.03
C LYS A 293 -12.92 -7.61 -27.69
N GLU A 294 -13.78 -6.62 -27.41
CA GLU A 294 -15.20 -6.87 -27.14
C GLU A 294 -16.01 -7.14 -28.41
N SER A 295 -15.44 -6.90 -29.59
CA SER A 295 -16.09 -7.07 -30.89
C SER A 295 -15.76 -8.42 -31.58
N VAL A 296 -15.03 -9.32 -30.94
CA VAL A 296 -14.70 -10.69 -31.37
C VAL A 296 -15.31 -11.70 -30.41
#